data_1cfe166fb3df5addb19cfee5aa1efe51
#
_entry.id   1cfe166fb3df5addb19cfee5aa1efe51
#
_cell.length_a   1.000
_cell.length_b   1.000
_cell.length_c   1.000
_cell.angle_alpha   90.00
_cell.angle_beta   90.00
_cell.angle_gamma   90.00
#
_symmetry.space_group_name_H-M   'P 1'
#
loop_
_entity.id
_entity.type
_entity.pdbx_description
1 polymer ?
#
loop_
_entity_poly.entity_id
_entity_poly.type
_entity_poly.pdbx_seq_one_letter_code
_entity_poly.pdbx_strand_id
1 'polypeptide(L)'
;MVIISLIFLKNQTRPITALAKAAEKFGRGEKIDEFKPSGAAEIRQAGYEFDRMRKRIIRHLNQRSEMLSGISHDLRTPLTRMKLQTAFINDKTLAEKLVEDIDEMEKMLNEYLQFTSSTYLEKDELFNLSELVSQIIKKYNSKNISNDILERVYFNGRKNLIKRCINNLIDNALKYGKNINVELKKRVQIY
;
A
#
# COMPACT_ATOMS: atom_id res chain seq x y z
N MET A 1 -32.45 -31.45 -27.92
CA MET A 1 -33.03 -30.25 -27.24
C MET A 1 -32.27 -29.90 -25.95
N VAL A 2 -32.07 -30.81 -25.00
CA VAL A 2 -31.42 -30.52 -23.68
C VAL A 2 -30.00 -29.94 -23.82
N ILE A 3 -29.16 -30.51 -24.70
CA ILE A 3 -27.77 -30.06 -24.91
C ILE A 3 -27.71 -28.61 -25.41
N ILE A 4 -28.57 -28.24 -26.35
CA ILE A 4 -28.64 -26.89 -26.92
C ILE A 4 -29.07 -25.89 -25.83
N SER A 5 -30.03 -26.27 -24.98
CA SER A 5 -30.50 -25.46 -23.86
C SER A 5 -29.39 -25.25 -22.80
N LEU A 6 -28.60 -26.27 -22.52
CA LEU A 6 -27.46 -26.17 -21.59
C LEU A 6 -26.33 -25.28 -22.13
N ILE A 7 -26.03 -25.37 -23.42
CA ILE A 7 -25.04 -24.50 -24.07
C ILE A 7 -25.52 -23.05 -24.04
N PHE A 8 -26.79 -22.81 -24.34
CA PHE A 8 -27.38 -21.48 -24.30
C PHE A 8 -27.32 -20.89 -22.89
N LEU A 9 -27.74 -21.61 -21.85
CA LEU A 9 -27.68 -21.19 -20.45
C LEU A 9 -26.24 -20.88 -20.05
N LYS A 10 -25.29 -21.74 -20.39
CA LYS A 10 -23.87 -21.52 -20.09
C LYS A 10 -23.32 -20.24 -20.73
N ASN A 11 -23.72 -19.95 -21.97
CA ASN A 11 -23.31 -18.72 -22.66
C ASN A 11 -23.97 -17.46 -22.07
N GLN A 12 -25.17 -17.56 -21.50
CA GLN A 12 -25.85 -16.46 -20.81
C GLN A 12 -25.26 -16.19 -19.43
N THR A 13 -24.86 -17.21 -18.68
CA THR A 13 -24.34 -17.06 -17.31
C THR A 13 -22.86 -16.64 -17.25
N ARG A 14 -22.05 -16.99 -18.25
CA ARG A 14 -20.62 -16.61 -18.30
C ARG A 14 -20.37 -15.09 -18.15
N PRO A 15 -21.05 -14.20 -18.89
CA PRO A 15 -20.85 -12.76 -18.76
C PRO A 15 -21.22 -12.23 -17.38
N ILE A 16 -22.27 -12.78 -16.75
CA ILE A 16 -22.69 -12.40 -15.40
C ILE A 16 -21.60 -12.79 -14.39
N THR A 17 -21.10 -14.03 -14.47
CA THR A 17 -20.02 -14.51 -13.62
C THR A 17 -18.73 -13.70 -13.82
N ALA A 18 -18.42 -13.31 -15.05
CA ALA A 18 -17.26 -12.46 -15.36
C ALA A 18 -17.39 -11.07 -14.72
N LEU A 19 -18.60 -10.45 -14.80
CA LEU A 19 -18.89 -9.18 -14.15
C LEU A 19 -18.79 -9.28 -12.64
N ALA A 20 -19.37 -10.34 -12.03
CA ALA A 20 -19.30 -10.57 -10.59
C ALA A 20 -17.85 -10.74 -10.10
N LYS A 21 -17.04 -11.55 -10.80
CA LYS A 21 -15.61 -11.71 -10.50
C LYS A 21 -14.82 -10.41 -10.65
N ALA A 22 -15.13 -9.61 -11.67
CA ALA A 22 -14.50 -8.30 -11.83
C ALA A 22 -14.87 -7.35 -10.68
N ALA A 23 -16.14 -7.32 -10.28
CA ALA A 23 -16.59 -6.53 -9.15
C ALA A 23 -15.93 -6.99 -7.83
N GLU A 24 -15.83 -8.29 -7.59
CA GLU A 24 -15.16 -8.86 -6.41
C GLU A 24 -13.67 -8.48 -6.38
N LYS A 25 -12.94 -8.68 -7.49
CA LYS A 25 -11.53 -8.29 -7.60
C LYS A 25 -11.33 -6.81 -7.33
N PHE A 26 -12.16 -5.96 -7.93
CA PHE A 26 -12.11 -4.53 -7.72
C PHE A 26 -12.38 -4.16 -6.25
N GLY A 27 -13.37 -4.80 -5.60
CA GLY A 27 -13.68 -4.61 -4.19
C GLY A 27 -12.53 -5.02 -3.26
N ARG A 28 -11.73 -6.02 -3.64
CA ARG A 28 -10.49 -6.41 -2.92
C ARG A 28 -9.31 -5.48 -3.18
N GLY A 29 -9.47 -4.46 -4.03
CA GLY A 29 -8.39 -3.56 -4.44
C GLY A 29 -7.40 -4.20 -5.41
N GLU A 30 -7.76 -5.32 -6.04
CA GLU A 30 -6.95 -5.93 -7.09
C GLU A 30 -7.04 -5.12 -8.39
N LYS A 31 -5.93 -5.05 -9.12
CA LYS A 31 -5.91 -4.37 -10.41
C LYS A 31 -6.65 -5.19 -11.45
N ILE A 32 -7.63 -4.57 -12.11
CA ILE A 32 -8.31 -5.14 -13.28
C ILE A 32 -7.72 -4.43 -14.51
N ASP A 33 -6.90 -5.13 -15.30
CA ASP A 33 -6.22 -4.54 -16.45
C ASP A 33 -7.22 -4.12 -17.53
N GLU A 34 -8.07 -5.03 -17.98
CA GLU A 34 -9.11 -4.72 -18.97
C GLU A 34 -10.37 -5.53 -18.69
N PHE A 35 -11.50 -4.85 -18.50
CA PHE A 35 -12.80 -5.49 -18.43
C PHE A 35 -13.59 -5.20 -19.71
N LYS A 36 -13.89 -6.24 -20.47
CA LYS A 36 -14.67 -6.14 -21.72
C LYS A 36 -16.09 -6.64 -21.46
N PRO A 37 -17.08 -5.74 -21.40
CA PRO A 37 -18.46 -6.12 -21.24
C PRO A 37 -18.93 -7.01 -22.41
N SER A 38 -19.59 -8.12 -22.10
CA SER A 38 -20.08 -9.10 -23.07
C SER A 38 -21.44 -9.67 -22.67
N GLY A 39 -22.09 -10.42 -23.54
CA GLY A 39 -23.38 -11.07 -23.30
C GLY A 39 -24.56 -10.31 -23.85
N ALA A 40 -25.77 -10.59 -23.31
CA ALA A 40 -27.02 -9.91 -23.65
C ALA A 40 -26.92 -8.39 -23.43
N ALA A 41 -27.77 -7.63 -24.11
CA ALA A 41 -27.71 -6.17 -24.10
C ALA A 41 -27.73 -5.58 -22.69
N GLU A 42 -28.57 -6.11 -21.81
CA GLU A 42 -28.72 -5.68 -20.42
C GLU A 42 -27.46 -5.97 -19.59
N ILE A 43 -26.88 -7.15 -19.73
CA ILE A 43 -25.66 -7.55 -19.05
C ILE A 43 -24.46 -6.72 -19.52
N ARG A 44 -24.40 -6.48 -20.83
CA ARG A 44 -23.38 -5.63 -21.44
C ARG A 44 -23.48 -4.20 -20.96
N GLN A 45 -24.69 -3.66 -20.87
CA GLN A 45 -24.95 -2.33 -20.32
C GLN A 45 -24.51 -2.24 -18.84
N ALA A 46 -24.88 -3.23 -18.01
CA ALA A 46 -24.43 -3.30 -16.62
C ALA A 46 -22.89 -3.35 -16.52
N GLY A 47 -22.25 -4.08 -17.42
CA GLY A 47 -20.79 -4.14 -17.52
C GLY A 47 -20.15 -2.79 -17.88
N TYR A 48 -20.75 -2.02 -18.79
CA TYR A 48 -20.27 -0.66 -19.12
C TYR A 48 -20.41 0.29 -17.94
N GLU A 49 -21.54 0.25 -17.23
CA GLU A 49 -21.73 1.11 -16.04
C GLU A 49 -20.77 0.73 -14.91
N PHE A 50 -20.51 -0.57 -14.71
CA PHE A 50 -19.48 -1.02 -13.77
C PHE A 50 -18.09 -0.47 -14.15
N ASP A 51 -17.68 -0.57 -15.43
CA ASP A 51 -16.37 -0.08 -15.87
C ASP A 51 -16.27 1.46 -15.73
N ARG A 52 -17.36 2.17 -16.03
CA ARG A 52 -17.44 3.63 -15.83
C ARG A 52 -17.28 4.00 -14.36
N MET A 53 -18.01 3.31 -13.47
CA MET A 53 -17.90 3.49 -12.03
C MET A 53 -16.48 3.20 -11.54
N ARG A 54 -15.89 2.07 -11.92
CA ARG A 54 -14.51 1.69 -11.61
C ARG A 54 -13.51 2.78 -12.00
N LYS A 55 -13.58 3.25 -13.24
CA LYS A 55 -12.70 4.32 -13.76
C LYS A 55 -12.88 5.63 -12.99
N ARG A 56 -14.11 5.97 -12.59
CA ARG A 56 -14.38 7.16 -11.78
C ARG A 56 -13.75 7.03 -10.39
N ILE A 57 -13.93 5.90 -9.73
CA ILE A 57 -13.32 5.65 -8.39
C ILE A 57 -11.81 5.76 -8.47
N ILE A 58 -11.16 5.09 -9.44
CA ILE A 58 -9.70 5.16 -9.62
C ILE A 58 -9.24 6.61 -9.83
N ARG A 59 -9.96 7.38 -10.66
CA ARG A 59 -9.64 8.79 -10.90
C ARG A 59 -9.73 9.61 -9.60
N HIS A 60 -10.78 9.44 -8.80
CA HIS A 60 -10.91 10.14 -7.52
C HIS A 60 -9.79 9.78 -6.55
N LEU A 61 -9.39 8.50 -6.48
CA LEU A 61 -8.28 8.08 -5.65
C LEU A 61 -6.94 8.71 -6.09
N ASN A 62 -6.69 8.77 -7.40
CA ASN A 62 -5.50 9.41 -7.95
C ASN A 62 -5.49 10.91 -7.67
N GLN A 63 -6.60 11.61 -7.93
CA GLN A 63 -6.73 13.04 -7.64
C GLN A 63 -6.50 13.34 -6.15
N ARG A 64 -7.04 12.50 -5.25
CA ARG A 64 -6.78 12.64 -3.82
C ARG A 64 -5.30 12.47 -3.49
N SER A 65 -4.62 11.50 -4.09
CA SER A 65 -3.19 11.27 -3.88
C SER A 65 -2.34 12.43 -4.39
N GLU A 66 -2.67 12.96 -5.58
CA GLU A 66 -1.99 14.13 -6.17
C GLU A 66 -2.18 15.39 -5.31
N MET A 67 -3.42 15.65 -4.86
CA MET A 67 -3.72 16.78 -3.98
C MET A 67 -2.93 16.69 -2.66
N LEU A 68 -2.89 15.52 -2.04
CA LEU A 68 -2.16 15.32 -0.80
C LEU A 68 -0.64 15.46 -0.99
N SER A 69 -0.11 15.00 -2.12
CA SER A 69 1.30 15.22 -2.49
C SER A 69 1.63 16.70 -2.65
N GLY A 70 0.74 17.48 -3.30
CA GLY A 70 0.88 18.94 -3.42
C GLY A 70 0.86 19.64 -2.06
N ILE A 71 -0.14 19.33 -1.22
CA ILE A 71 -0.24 19.89 0.13
C ILE A 71 1.02 19.62 0.96
N SER A 72 1.59 18.42 0.83
CA SER A 72 2.82 18.09 1.55
C SER A 72 4.02 18.92 1.12
N HIS A 73 4.18 19.09 -0.18
CA HIS A 73 5.21 19.97 -0.71
C HIS A 73 5.06 21.39 -0.15
N ASP A 74 3.84 21.89 -0.14
CA ASP A 74 3.54 23.25 0.31
C ASP A 74 3.69 23.42 1.82
N LEU A 75 3.44 22.37 2.61
CA LEU A 75 3.67 22.36 4.06
C LEU A 75 5.15 22.19 4.43
N ARG A 76 5.95 21.52 3.62
CA ARG A 76 7.39 21.36 3.89
C ARG A 76 8.13 22.70 3.86
N THR A 77 7.73 23.61 2.98
CA THR A 77 8.34 24.94 2.85
C THR A 77 8.25 25.76 4.15
N PRO A 78 7.07 25.97 4.78
CA PRO A 78 6.98 26.68 6.05
C PRO A 78 7.66 25.93 7.20
N LEU A 79 7.62 24.60 7.25
CA LEU A 79 8.33 23.83 8.28
C LEU A 79 9.85 24.06 8.19
N THR A 80 10.42 24.01 6.98
CA THR A 80 11.83 24.32 6.76
C THR A 80 12.17 25.77 7.16
N ARG A 81 11.27 26.71 6.87
CA ARG A 81 11.46 28.12 7.28
C ARG A 81 11.41 28.25 8.81
N MET A 82 10.47 27.62 9.50
CA MET A 82 10.40 27.61 10.96
C MET A 82 11.68 27.02 11.55
N LYS A 83 12.18 25.91 11.00
CA LYS A 83 13.43 25.28 11.42
C LYS A 83 14.65 26.21 11.25
N LEU A 84 14.70 27.00 10.18
CA LEU A 84 15.74 27.99 10.00
C LEU A 84 15.62 29.14 10.99
N GLN A 85 14.40 29.56 11.36
CA GLN A 85 14.17 30.61 12.33
C GLN A 85 14.57 30.20 13.75
N THR A 86 14.52 28.90 14.11
CA THR A 86 14.99 28.45 15.44
C THR A 86 16.49 28.72 15.64
N ALA A 87 17.28 28.80 14.56
CA ALA A 87 18.70 29.16 14.65
C ALA A 87 18.99 30.57 15.19
N PHE A 88 17.99 31.46 15.18
CA PHE A 88 18.10 32.83 15.71
C PHE A 88 17.62 32.97 17.17
N ILE A 89 17.15 31.86 17.77
CA ILE A 89 16.70 31.85 19.17
C ILE A 89 17.92 31.75 20.07
N ASN A 90 18.08 32.70 20.99
CA ASN A 90 19.21 32.72 21.93
C ASN A 90 19.13 31.60 22.99
N ASP A 91 17.92 31.19 23.37
CA ASP A 91 17.71 30.09 24.31
C ASP A 91 17.85 28.75 23.57
N LYS A 92 19.00 28.08 23.75
CA LYS A 92 19.31 26.80 23.12
C LYS A 92 18.32 25.69 23.48
N THR A 93 17.85 25.67 24.74
CA THR A 93 16.91 24.62 25.19
C THR A 93 15.54 24.77 24.54
N LEU A 94 15.09 26.00 24.36
CA LEU A 94 13.85 26.31 23.64
C LEU A 94 14.01 26.01 22.15
N ALA A 95 15.14 26.38 21.54
CA ALA A 95 15.41 26.12 20.14
C ALA A 95 15.42 24.61 19.84
N GLU A 96 16.07 23.79 20.67
CA GLU A 96 16.13 22.33 20.53
C GLU A 96 14.71 21.71 20.58
N LYS A 97 13.89 22.09 21.55
CA LYS A 97 12.50 21.61 21.67
C LYS A 97 11.66 21.98 20.44
N LEU A 98 11.78 23.21 19.94
CA LEU A 98 11.05 23.64 18.75
C LEU A 98 11.51 22.86 17.49
N VAL A 99 12.79 22.53 17.36
CA VAL A 99 13.28 21.68 16.28
C VAL A 99 12.71 20.28 16.38
N GLU A 100 12.67 19.69 17.57
CA GLU A 100 12.05 18.37 17.81
C GLU A 100 10.58 18.36 17.40
N ASP A 101 9.79 19.38 17.81
CA ASP A 101 8.38 19.52 17.44
C ASP A 101 8.20 19.65 15.91
N ILE A 102 9.05 20.44 15.24
CA ILE A 102 9.01 20.60 13.78
C ILE A 102 9.35 19.26 13.08
N ASP A 103 10.35 18.54 13.56
CA ASP A 103 10.74 17.24 13.02
C ASP A 103 9.62 16.20 13.22
N GLU A 104 8.91 16.25 14.34
CA GLU A 104 7.74 15.39 14.56
C GLU A 104 6.59 15.73 13.60
N MET A 105 6.31 17.01 13.37
CA MET A 105 5.32 17.44 12.37
C MET A 105 5.70 16.99 10.95
N GLU A 106 6.97 17.10 10.57
CA GLU A 106 7.47 16.64 9.27
C GLU A 106 7.32 15.11 9.11
N LYS A 107 7.60 14.38 10.17
CA LYS A 107 7.41 12.91 10.24
C LYS A 107 5.95 12.54 10.08
N MET A 108 5.04 13.14 10.85
CA MET A 108 3.59 12.88 10.75
C MET A 108 3.05 13.18 9.36
N LEU A 109 3.48 14.28 8.74
CA LEU A 109 3.09 14.65 7.38
C LEU A 109 3.54 13.58 6.36
N ASN A 110 4.78 13.12 6.46
CA ASN A 110 5.33 12.09 5.57
C ASN A 110 4.63 10.73 5.76
N GLU A 111 4.31 10.34 7.00
CA GLU A 111 3.55 9.12 7.31
C GLU A 111 2.14 9.16 6.73
N TYR A 112 1.45 10.31 6.88
CA TYR A 112 0.11 10.50 6.31
C TYR A 112 0.09 10.38 4.78
N LEU A 113 1.08 10.98 4.12
CA LEU A 113 1.22 10.88 2.66
C LEU A 113 1.50 9.46 2.20
N GLN A 114 2.41 8.76 2.88
CA GLN A 114 2.69 7.37 2.57
C GLN A 114 1.44 6.49 2.72
N PHE A 115 0.59 6.78 3.70
CA PHE A 115 -0.67 6.07 3.87
C PHE A 115 -1.62 6.28 2.70
N THR A 116 -1.69 7.50 2.15
CA THR A 116 -2.67 7.87 1.12
C THR A 116 -2.24 7.56 -0.31
N SER A 117 -0.93 7.58 -0.61
CA SER A 117 -0.42 7.50 -1.98
C SER A 117 -0.15 6.09 -2.51
N SER A 118 0.03 5.11 -1.65
CA SER A 118 0.63 3.82 -2.07
C SER A 118 -0.34 2.66 -2.31
N THR A 119 -1.62 2.81 -1.99
CA THR A 119 -2.50 1.64 -1.84
C THR A 119 -3.05 1.07 -3.17
N TYR A 120 -3.17 1.87 -4.23
CA TYR A 120 -3.92 1.46 -5.43
C TYR A 120 -3.11 1.28 -6.72
N LEU A 121 -1.83 1.69 -6.75
CA LEU A 121 -1.04 1.71 -7.99
C LEU A 121 0.05 0.62 -8.05
N GLU A 122 0.39 0.00 -6.92
CA GLU A 122 1.45 -1.00 -6.90
C GLU A 122 0.92 -2.36 -7.38
N LYS A 123 1.63 -2.95 -8.34
CA LYS A 123 1.32 -4.30 -8.84
C LYS A 123 1.88 -5.35 -7.90
N ASP A 124 1.19 -6.48 -7.81
CA ASP A 124 1.75 -7.67 -7.20
C ASP A 124 2.93 -8.16 -8.05
N GLU A 125 4.06 -8.41 -7.40
CA GLU A 125 5.25 -8.98 -8.00
C GLU A 125 5.80 -10.13 -7.15
N LEU A 126 6.43 -11.10 -7.79
CA LEU A 126 7.14 -12.16 -7.10
C LEU A 126 8.51 -11.65 -6.68
N PHE A 127 8.80 -11.60 -5.39
CA PHE A 127 10.09 -11.14 -4.87
C PHE A 127 10.60 -12.02 -3.73
N ASN A 128 11.91 -11.94 -3.49
CA ASN A 128 12.55 -12.65 -2.38
C ASN A 128 12.31 -11.86 -1.06
N LEU A 129 11.40 -12.37 -0.24
CA LEU A 129 11.05 -11.76 1.05
C LEU A 129 12.21 -11.81 2.04
N SER A 130 13.00 -12.90 2.04
CA SER A 130 14.18 -13.05 2.91
C SER A 130 15.20 -11.96 2.65
N GLU A 131 15.45 -11.66 1.39
CA GLU A 131 16.38 -10.60 0.99
C GLU A 131 15.83 -9.21 1.39
N LEU A 132 14.55 -8.96 1.16
CA LEU A 132 13.90 -7.71 1.53
C LEU A 132 14.01 -7.45 3.04
N VAL A 133 13.68 -8.44 3.87
CA VAL A 133 13.76 -8.34 5.35
C VAL A 133 15.19 -8.11 5.79
N SER A 134 16.15 -8.84 5.22
CA SER A 134 17.59 -8.69 5.54
C SER A 134 18.13 -7.30 5.20
N GLN A 135 17.72 -6.74 4.04
CA GLN A 135 18.08 -5.38 3.64
C GLN A 135 17.50 -4.32 4.58
N ILE A 136 16.27 -4.51 5.04
CA ILE A 136 15.62 -3.60 5.99
C ILE A 136 16.36 -3.63 7.32
N ILE A 137 16.62 -4.80 7.89
CA ILE A 137 17.31 -4.95 9.19
C ILE A 137 18.71 -4.32 9.14
N LYS A 138 19.46 -4.57 8.07
CA LYS A 138 20.82 -4.00 7.89
C LYS A 138 20.79 -2.46 7.93
N LYS A 139 19.73 -1.82 7.42
CA LYS A 139 19.59 -0.36 7.43
C LYS A 139 19.48 0.22 8.84
N TYR A 140 18.88 -0.51 9.78
CA TYR A 140 18.70 -0.02 11.16
C TYR A 140 20.00 -0.09 11.98
N ASN A 141 20.99 -0.89 11.57
CA ASN A 141 22.32 -1.00 12.18
C ASN A 141 22.30 -1.01 13.74
N SER A 142 21.26 -1.59 14.34
CA SER A 142 21.04 -1.60 15.78
C SER A 142 21.55 -2.89 16.40
N LYS A 143 22.35 -2.78 17.49
CA LYS A 143 22.81 -3.93 18.27
C LYS A 143 21.70 -4.71 18.98
N ASN A 144 20.52 -4.11 19.07
CA ASN A 144 19.36 -4.67 19.78
C ASN A 144 18.42 -5.50 18.87
N ILE A 145 18.76 -5.68 17.59
CA ILE A 145 17.97 -6.47 16.66
C ILE A 145 18.70 -7.79 16.39
N SER A 146 18.13 -8.88 16.88
CA SER A 146 18.48 -10.24 16.47
C SER A 146 17.58 -10.69 15.31
N ASN A 147 18.08 -11.53 14.43
CA ASN A 147 17.29 -12.02 13.31
C ASN A 147 17.50 -13.52 13.11
N ASP A 148 16.40 -14.22 12.77
CA ASP A 148 16.37 -15.61 12.33
C ASP A 148 15.53 -15.67 11.04
N ILE A 149 16.19 -15.52 9.91
CA ILE A 149 15.56 -15.37 8.61
C ILE A 149 15.80 -16.63 7.79
N LEU A 150 14.71 -17.36 7.51
CA LEU A 150 14.73 -18.49 6.58
C LEU A 150 15.12 -17.99 5.17
N GLU A 151 16.13 -18.65 4.57
CA GLU A 151 16.61 -18.29 3.25
C GLU A 151 15.60 -18.65 2.14
N ARG A 152 15.60 -17.85 1.06
CA ARG A 152 14.86 -18.10 -0.19
C ARG A 152 13.35 -18.24 -0.03
N VAL A 153 12.75 -17.43 0.84
CA VAL A 153 11.28 -17.30 0.89
C VAL A 153 10.84 -16.30 -0.17
N TYR A 154 10.11 -16.78 -1.17
CA TYR A 154 9.50 -15.94 -2.20
C TYR A 154 8.05 -15.62 -1.82
N PHE A 155 7.65 -14.39 -2.04
CA PHE A 155 6.31 -13.89 -1.79
C PHE A 155 5.78 -13.14 -3.02
N ASN A 156 4.52 -13.40 -3.36
CA ASN A 156 3.84 -12.67 -4.43
C ASN A 156 2.91 -11.63 -3.80
N GLY A 157 3.21 -10.36 -4.03
CA GLY A 157 2.44 -9.27 -3.45
C GLY A 157 3.07 -7.90 -3.73
N ARG A 158 2.54 -6.88 -3.08
CA ARG A 158 2.97 -5.48 -3.22
C ARG A 158 4.22 -5.23 -2.39
N LYS A 159 5.39 -5.28 -3.03
CA LYS A 159 6.70 -5.22 -2.37
C LYS A 159 6.90 -3.97 -1.50
N ASN A 160 6.52 -2.77 -2.01
CA ASN A 160 6.69 -1.54 -1.24
C ASN A 160 5.73 -1.47 -0.05
N LEU A 161 4.51 -2.03 -0.18
CA LEU A 161 3.56 -2.13 0.92
C LEU A 161 4.11 -3.03 2.04
N ILE A 162 4.64 -4.20 1.68
CA ILE A 162 5.28 -5.12 2.63
C ILE A 162 6.50 -4.47 3.28
N LYS A 163 7.37 -3.82 2.48
CA LYS A 163 8.53 -3.08 2.99
C LYS A 163 8.13 -2.03 4.02
N ARG A 164 7.06 -1.27 3.75
CA ARG A 164 6.54 -0.25 4.67
C ARG A 164 5.99 -0.89 5.95
N CYS A 165 5.23 -1.97 5.82
CA CYS A 165 4.70 -2.70 6.97
C CYS A 165 5.83 -3.15 7.91
N ILE A 166 6.89 -3.75 7.35
CA ILE A 166 8.04 -4.24 8.12
C ILE A 166 8.78 -3.06 8.78
N ASN A 167 9.03 -1.95 8.06
CA ASN A 167 9.66 -0.77 8.66
C ASN A 167 8.83 -0.23 9.84
N ASN A 168 7.51 -0.06 9.68
CA ASN A 168 6.65 0.43 10.74
C ASN A 168 6.66 -0.48 11.98
N LEU A 169 6.71 -1.81 11.77
CA LEU A 169 6.80 -2.77 12.87
C LEU A 169 8.15 -2.67 13.59
N ILE A 170 9.26 -2.54 12.87
CA ILE A 170 10.60 -2.39 13.45
C ILE A 170 10.71 -1.04 14.17
N ASP A 171 10.23 0.07 13.57
CA ASP A 171 10.23 1.39 14.19
C ASP A 171 9.45 1.39 15.51
N ASN A 172 8.25 0.78 15.53
CA ASN A 172 7.48 0.61 16.75
C ASN A 172 8.19 -0.26 17.79
N ALA A 173 8.80 -1.36 17.36
CA ALA A 173 9.54 -2.23 18.24
C ALA A 173 10.76 -1.52 18.85
N LEU A 174 11.48 -0.70 18.09
CA LEU A 174 12.61 0.10 18.58
C LEU A 174 12.17 1.21 19.55
N LYS A 175 10.98 1.79 19.33
CA LYS A 175 10.44 2.85 20.20
C LYS A 175 9.98 2.32 21.56
N TYR A 176 9.40 1.12 21.59
CA TYR A 176 8.75 0.59 22.80
C TYR A 176 9.41 -0.66 23.38
N GLY A 177 10.28 -1.34 22.63
CA GLY A 177 10.95 -2.58 23.02
C GLY A 177 12.42 -2.38 23.37
N LYS A 178 12.95 -3.28 24.21
CA LYS A 178 14.37 -3.29 24.58
C LYS A 178 15.20 -4.25 23.72
N ASN A 179 14.64 -5.41 23.41
CA ASN A 179 15.27 -6.44 22.57
C ASN A 179 14.28 -6.85 21.48
N ILE A 180 14.69 -6.78 20.23
CA ILE A 180 13.85 -7.07 19.07
C ILE A 180 14.35 -8.35 18.43
N ASN A 181 13.46 -9.32 18.24
CA ASN A 181 13.74 -10.52 17.46
C ASN A 181 12.87 -10.55 16.20
N VAL A 182 13.51 -10.63 15.03
CA VAL A 182 12.82 -10.70 13.74
C VAL A 182 12.99 -12.11 13.19
N GLU A 183 11.88 -12.83 13.12
CA GLU A 183 11.86 -14.19 12.59
C GLU A 183 11.07 -14.26 11.28
N LEU A 184 11.63 -14.95 10.27
CA LEU A 184 10.92 -15.29 9.04
C LEU A 184 10.85 -16.82 8.91
N LYS A 185 9.64 -17.36 9.13
CA LYS A 185 9.39 -18.81 9.07
C LYS A 185 8.29 -19.12 8.06
N LYS A 186 8.43 -20.22 7.34
CA LYS A 186 7.37 -20.74 6.47
C LYS A 186 6.42 -21.59 7.27
N ARG A 187 5.15 -21.16 7.41
CA ARG A 187 4.11 -21.99 8.03
C ARG A 187 3.48 -22.88 6.96
N VAL A 188 3.68 -24.18 7.07
CA VAL A 188 2.96 -25.15 6.24
C VAL A 188 1.59 -25.36 6.89
N GLN A 189 0.52 -24.92 6.23
CA GLN A 189 -0.83 -25.35 6.60
C GLN A 189 -1.05 -26.74 5.99
N ILE A 190 -1.15 -27.75 6.84
CA ILE A 190 -1.62 -29.08 6.44
C ILE A 190 -3.15 -28.98 6.52
N TYR A 191 -3.80 -29.04 5.33
CA TYR A 191 -5.26 -29.16 5.20
C TYR A 191 -5.64 -30.64 5.20
#